data_2c91a3f786dfa8a4b1c430e615a6df5c
#
_entry.id   2c91a3f786dfa8a4b1c430e615a6df5c
#
_cell.length_a   1.000
_cell.length_b   1.000
_cell.length_c   1.000
_cell.angle_alpha   90.00
_cell.angle_beta   90.00
_cell.angle_gamma   90.00
#
_symmetry.space_group_name_H-M   'P 1'
#
loop_
_entity.id
_entity.type
_entity.pdbx_description
1 polymer ?
#
loop_
_entity_poly.entity_id
_entity_poly.type
_entity_poly.pdbx_seq_one_letter_code
_entity_poly.pdbx_strand_id
1 'polypeptide(L)'
;TAKKGDVLGVARLAGIMGAKKNAELIPLCHIVPLTNCEVTFTTDENTNSITAVCTTSCVGKTGVEMEALTGVSTALLTIYDMCKDRGMVIRDIHILEKDGGKSGHYIYQKEEK
;
A
#
# COMPACT_ATOMS: atom_id res chain seq x y z
N THR A 1 18.41 -4.66 -10.97
CA THR A 1 18.10 -5.50 -9.83
C THR A 1 18.81 -5.01 -8.59
N ALA A 2 18.20 -5.21 -7.45
CA ALA A 2 18.71 -4.67 -6.20
C ALA A 2 19.86 -5.51 -5.66
N LYS A 3 20.84 -4.83 -5.12
CA LYS A 3 21.99 -5.50 -4.50
C LYS A 3 21.79 -5.73 -3.01
N LYS A 4 20.66 -5.34 -2.45
CA LYS A 4 20.40 -5.39 -1.01
C LYS A 4 19.54 -6.57 -0.59
N GLY A 5 19.57 -7.65 -1.36
CA GLY A 5 18.84 -8.86 -1.03
C GLY A 5 17.41 -8.84 -1.52
N ASP A 6 16.51 -9.41 -0.72
CA ASP A 6 15.12 -9.59 -1.13
C ASP A 6 14.32 -8.29 -1.00
N VAL A 7 14.35 -7.49 -2.04
CA VAL A 7 13.69 -6.19 -2.05
C VAL A 7 12.19 -6.33 -1.79
N LEU A 8 11.52 -7.25 -2.48
CA LEU A 8 10.08 -7.39 -2.33
C LEU A 8 9.69 -7.95 -0.97
N GLY A 9 10.51 -8.84 -0.40
CA GLY A 9 10.27 -9.33 0.95
C GLY A 9 10.40 -8.24 2.00
N VAL A 10 11.43 -7.40 1.88
CA VAL A 10 11.61 -6.26 2.80
C VAL A 10 10.49 -5.24 2.61
N ALA A 11 10.12 -4.96 1.36
CA ALA A 11 9.03 -4.01 1.08
C ALA A 11 7.70 -4.52 1.62
N ARG A 12 7.44 -5.82 1.55
CA ARG A 12 6.23 -6.40 2.12
C ARG A 12 6.19 -6.17 3.63
N LEU A 13 7.28 -6.47 4.32
CA LEU A 13 7.36 -6.24 5.76
C LEU A 13 7.17 -4.76 6.09
N ALA A 14 7.83 -3.88 5.35
CA ALA A 14 7.72 -2.45 5.57
C ALA A 14 6.28 -1.97 5.36
N GLY A 15 5.60 -2.50 4.35
CA GLY A 15 4.20 -2.16 4.08
C GLY A 15 3.28 -2.57 5.23
N ILE A 16 3.48 -3.76 5.76
CA ILE A 16 2.69 -4.23 6.90
C ILE A 16 2.95 -3.35 8.11
N MET A 17 4.22 -3.03 8.38
CA MET A 17 4.58 -2.15 9.48
C MET A 17 3.99 -0.75 9.30
N GLY A 18 4.04 -0.23 8.07
CA GLY A 18 3.49 1.08 7.76
C GLY A 18 1.99 1.14 7.99
N ALA A 19 1.27 0.12 7.54
CA ALA A 19 -0.17 0.05 7.77
C ALA A 19 -0.50 0.08 9.26
N LYS A 20 0.25 -0.66 10.06
CA LYS A 20 0.02 -0.73 11.50
C LYS A 20 0.35 0.59 12.22
N LYS A 21 1.22 1.40 11.64
CA LYS A 21 1.65 2.66 12.23
C LYS A 21 0.94 3.87 11.65
N ASN A 22 -0.10 3.66 10.88
CA ASN A 22 -0.80 4.75 10.21
C ASN A 22 -1.20 5.89 11.15
N ALA A 23 -1.78 5.56 12.31
CA ALA A 23 -2.24 6.58 13.25
C ALA A 23 -1.08 7.38 13.86
N GLU A 24 0.13 6.83 13.88
CA GLU A 24 1.31 7.56 14.34
C GLU A 24 1.83 8.52 13.28
N LEU A 25 1.53 8.26 12.02
CA LEU A 25 2.04 9.06 10.89
C LEU A 25 1.05 10.10 10.41
N ILE A 26 -0.24 9.80 10.50
CA ILE A 26 -1.30 10.69 10.03
C ILE A 26 -1.98 11.29 11.25
N PRO A 27 -1.75 12.58 11.55
CA PRO A 27 -2.05 13.15 12.87
C PRO A 27 -3.51 13.05 13.33
N LEU A 28 -4.47 13.21 12.42
CA LEU A 28 -5.86 13.20 12.81
C LEU A 28 -6.55 11.86 12.56
N CYS A 29 -5.79 10.86 12.20
CA CYS A 29 -6.32 9.52 11.97
C CYS A 29 -6.26 8.74 13.28
N HIS A 30 -7.40 8.15 13.68
CA HIS A 30 -7.43 7.40 14.92
C HIS A 30 -6.95 5.96 14.71
N ILE A 31 -6.58 5.32 15.80
CA ILE A 31 -6.05 3.96 15.77
C ILE A 31 -7.17 2.97 15.42
N VAL A 32 -6.89 2.12 14.42
CA VAL A 32 -7.78 1.04 14.07
C VAL A 32 -7.01 -0.28 14.18
N PRO A 33 -7.43 -1.19 15.08
CA PRO A 33 -6.75 -2.48 15.18
C PRO A 33 -7.04 -3.32 13.94
N LEU A 34 -6.00 -3.64 13.20
CA LEU A 34 -6.15 -4.45 11.99
C LEU A 34 -6.24 -5.92 12.36
N THR A 35 -7.18 -6.63 11.75
CA THR A 35 -7.28 -8.08 11.88
C THR A 35 -6.47 -8.79 10.80
N ASN A 36 -6.21 -8.10 9.69
CA ASN A 36 -5.40 -8.64 8.62
C ASN A 36 -4.74 -7.52 7.86
N CYS A 37 -3.52 -7.77 7.42
CA CYS A 37 -2.80 -6.86 6.53
C CYS A 37 -1.94 -7.69 5.60
N GLU A 38 -2.18 -7.55 4.30
CA GLU A 38 -1.50 -8.32 3.28
C GLU A 38 -0.96 -7.38 2.22
N VAL A 39 0.29 -7.59 1.83
CA VAL A 39 0.92 -6.82 0.76
C VAL A 39 1.41 -7.79 -0.29
N THR A 40 0.98 -7.57 -1.52
CA THR A 40 1.37 -8.41 -2.65
C THR A 40 1.94 -7.54 -3.77
N PHE A 41 2.74 -8.17 -4.63
CA PHE A 41 3.39 -7.47 -5.73
C PHE A 41 3.21 -8.25 -7.02
N THR A 42 3.06 -7.52 -8.12
CA THR A 42 3.16 -8.11 -9.45
C THR A 42 4.17 -7.30 -10.26
N THR A 43 4.89 -7.97 -11.12
CA THR A 43 5.88 -7.33 -11.96
C THR A 43 5.48 -7.45 -13.42
N ASP A 44 5.80 -6.43 -14.20
CA ASP A 44 5.55 -6.43 -15.64
C ASP A 44 6.83 -6.02 -16.35
N GLU A 45 7.43 -6.98 -17.02
CA GLU A 45 8.70 -6.76 -17.72
C GLU A 45 8.54 -5.85 -18.93
N ASN A 46 7.37 -5.88 -19.55
CA ASN A 46 7.12 -5.05 -20.75
C ASN A 46 7.12 -3.57 -20.42
N THR A 47 6.58 -3.22 -19.27
CA THR A 47 6.54 -1.83 -18.81
C THR A 47 7.62 -1.52 -17.79
N ASN A 48 8.39 -2.53 -17.41
CA ASN A 48 9.44 -2.42 -16.39
C ASN A 48 8.90 -1.80 -15.11
N SER A 49 7.82 -2.38 -14.61
CA SER A 49 7.11 -1.83 -13.46
C SER A 49 6.81 -2.89 -12.41
N ILE A 50 6.61 -2.43 -11.18
CA ILE A 50 6.15 -3.25 -10.05
C ILE A 50 4.88 -2.59 -9.52
N THR A 51 3.82 -3.39 -9.39
CA THR A 51 2.59 -2.93 -8.77
C THR A 51 2.45 -3.56 -7.40
N ALA A 52 2.22 -2.74 -6.40
CA ALA A 52 2.00 -3.19 -5.03
C ALA A 52 0.53 -3.05 -4.68
N VAL A 53 -0.02 -4.04 -4.00
CA VAL A 53 -1.39 -4.00 -3.50
C VAL A 53 -1.37 -4.31 -2.01
N CYS A 54 -1.95 -3.43 -1.21
CA CYS A 54 -2.06 -3.61 0.23
C CYS A 54 -3.53 -3.80 0.57
N THR A 55 -3.85 -4.92 1.22
CA THR A 55 -5.21 -5.25 1.65
C THR A 55 -5.24 -5.28 3.17
N THR A 56 -6.16 -4.49 3.75
CA THR A 56 -6.30 -4.41 5.19
C THR A 56 -7.73 -4.69 5.60
N SER A 57 -7.88 -5.29 6.78
CA SER A 57 -9.19 -5.61 7.35
C SER A 57 -9.20 -5.31 8.83
N CYS A 58 -10.38 -5.00 9.37
CA CYS A 58 -10.57 -4.83 10.80
C CYS A 58 -11.96 -5.35 11.19
N VAL A 59 -12.14 -5.57 12.48
CA VAL A 59 -13.46 -5.86 13.03
C VAL A 59 -14.13 -4.53 13.33
N GLY A 60 -15.38 -4.37 12.90
CA GLY A 60 -16.13 -3.15 13.17
C GLY A 60 -16.50 -2.41 11.90
N LYS A 61 -16.94 -1.18 12.07
CA LYS A 61 -17.53 -0.40 10.97
C LYS A 61 -16.62 0.69 10.44
N THR A 62 -15.44 0.87 11.02
CA THR A 62 -14.50 1.88 10.55
C THR A 62 -13.73 1.34 9.36
N GLY A 63 -13.65 2.13 8.31
CA GLY A 63 -12.86 1.75 7.14
C GLY A 63 -11.38 1.75 7.46
N VAL A 64 -10.63 0.99 6.70
CA VAL A 64 -9.19 0.85 6.89
C VAL A 64 -8.41 1.34 5.65
N GLU A 65 -9.02 2.24 4.91
CA GLU A 65 -8.43 2.76 3.69
C GLU A 65 -7.12 3.50 3.95
N MET A 66 -7.04 4.28 5.04
CA MET A 66 -5.82 5.01 5.34
C MET A 66 -4.68 4.07 5.69
N GLU A 67 -4.97 3.01 6.42
CA GLU A 67 -3.98 1.99 6.73
C GLU A 67 -3.45 1.33 5.47
N ALA A 68 -4.34 1.02 4.53
CA ALA A 68 -3.93 0.42 3.26
C ALA A 68 -3.10 1.39 2.43
N LEU A 69 -3.50 2.66 2.36
CA LEU A 69 -2.75 3.68 1.61
C LEU A 69 -1.36 3.90 2.21
N THR A 70 -1.28 3.99 3.53
CA THR A 70 0.00 4.16 4.20
C THR A 70 0.88 2.94 4.00
N GLY A 71 0.28 1.75 4.07
CA GLY A 71 1.02 0.51 3.87
C GLY A 71 1.59 0.40 2.46
N VAL A 72 0.78 0.62 1.45
CA VAL A 72 1.25 0.52 0.06
C VAL A 72 2.30 1.60 -0.23
N SER A 73 2.12 2.79 0.32
CA SER A 73 3.09 3.87 0.14
C SER A 73 4.43 3.51 0.76
N THR A 74 4.42 2.95 1.96
CA THR A 74 5.65 2.52 2.65
C THR A 74 6.35 1.41 1.88
N ALA A 75 5.58 0.47 1.33
CA ALA A 75 6.16 -0.60 0.52
C ALA A 75 6.85 -0.03 -0.72
N LEU A 76 6.20 0.89 -1.42
CA LEU A 76 6.77 1.50 -2.62
C LEU A 76 8.00 2.35 -2.31
N LEU A 77 7.96 3.09 -1.21
CA LEU A 77 9.12 3.87 -0.77
C LEU A 77 10.30 2.97 -0.44
N THR A 78 10.02 1.81 0.15
CA THR A 78 11.07 0.84 0.47
C THR A 78 11.72 0.29 -0.79
N ILE A 79 10.90 -0.04 -1.80
CA ILE A 79 11.45 -0.48 -3.09
C ILE A 79 12.32 0.62 -3.69
N TYR A 80 11.82 1.85 -3.67
CA TYR A 80 12.57 2.98 -4.20
C TYR A 80 13.90 3.14 -3.48
N ASP A 81 13.89 3.09 -2.15
CA ASP A 81 15.10 3.25 -1.36
C ASP A 81 16.12 2.15 -1.63
N MET A 82 15.65 0.91 -1.72
CA MET A 82 16.56 -0.23 -1.91
C MET A 82 17.13 -0.32 -3.32
N CYS A 83 16.37 0.10 -4.31
CA CYS A 83 16.82 0.04 -5.71
C CYS A 83 17.50 1.31 -6.18
N LYS A 84 16.93 2.47 -5.89
CA LYS A 84 17.49 3.79 -6.24
C LYS A 84 17.92 3.93 -7.69
N ASP A 85 17.16 3.33 -8.57
CA ASP A 85 17.44 3.43 -10.00
C ASP A 85 17.02 4.79 -10.53
N ARG A 86 17.81 5.28 -11.49
CA ARG A 86 17.49 6.51 -12.18
C ARG A 86 16.16 6.38 -12.90
N GLY A 87 15.32 7.40 -12.75
CA GLY A 87 14.04 7.43 -13.44
C GLY A 87 12.93 6.64 -12.79
N MET A 88 13.17 6.05 -11.60
CA MET A 88 12.08 5.43 -10.87
C MET A 88 11.04 6.47 -10.50
N VAL A 89 9.78 6.11 -10.70
CA VAL A 89 8.64 6.97 -10.38
C VAL A 89 7.63 6.16 -9.58
N ILE A 90 7.16 6.72 -8.47
CA ILE A 90 6.04 6.17 -7.72
C ILE A 90 4.81 6.95 -8.15
N ARG A 91 3.77 6.23 -8.58
CA ARG A 91 2.56 6.88 -9.08
C ARG A 91 1.33 6.00 -8.87
N ASP A 92 0.17 6.61 -9.09
CA ASP A 92 -1.12 5.91 -9.10
C ASP A 92 -1.46 5.24 -7.77
N ILE A 93 -1.09 5.89 -6.66
CA ILE A 93 -1.46 5.38 -5.34
C ILE A 93 -2.90 5.79 -5.07
N HIS A 94 -3.78 4.82 -4.95
CA HIS A 94 -5.20 5.09 -4.75
C HIS A 94 -5.90 3.85 -4.18
N ILE A 95 -7.12 4.05 -3.72
CA ILE A 95 -7.97 2.96 -3.24
C ILE A 95 -8.57 2.24 -4.45
N LEU A 96 -8.42 0.91 -4.50
CA LEU A 96 -9.07 0.10 -5.53
C LEU A 96 -10.48 -0.28 -5.11
N GLU A 97 -10.62 -0.72 -3.86
CA GLU A 97 -11.89 -1.18 -3.33
C GLU A 97 -11.95 -0.89 -1.84
N LYS A 98 -13.10 -0.38 -1.40
CA LYS A 98 -13.36 -0.11 0.00
C LYS A 98 -14.72 -0.66 0.36
N ASP A 99 -14.79 -1.38 1.48
CA ASP A 99 -16.02 -1.96 1.95
C ASP A 99 -16.20 -1.58 3.42
N GLY A 100 -17.42 -1.23 3.80
CA GLY A 100 -17.70 -0.74 5.14
C GLY A 100 -17.50 0.76 5.26
N GLY A 101 -17.51 1.27 6.50
CA GLY A 101 -17.41 2.69 6.77
C GLY A 101 -18.65 3.46 6.35
N LYS A 102 -18.56 4.78 6.34
CA LYS A 102 -19.71 5.65 6.06
C LYS A 102 -20.11 5.66 4.60
N SER A 103 -19.16 5.42 3.71
CA SER A 103 -19.40 5.47 2.27
C SER A 103 -19.93 4.16 1.71
N GLY A 104 -19.96 3.07 2.52
CA GLY A 104 -20.32 1.76 2.05
C GLY A 104 -19.25 1.20 1.12
N HIS A 105 -19.69 0.44 0.14
CA HIS A 105 -18.79 -0.23 -0.78
C HIS A 105 -18.33 0.71 -1.88
N TYR A 106 -17.03 0.69 -2.19
CA TYR A 106 -16.45 1.53 -3.23
C TYR A 106 -15.45 0.71 -4.04
N ILE A 107 -15.53 0.82 -5.36
CA ILE A 107 -14.56 0.23 -6.28
C ILE A 107 -14.06 1.32 -7.20
N TYR A 108 -12.74 1.46 -7.28
CA TYR A 108 -12.12 2.45 -8.16
C TYR A 108 -12.41 2.11 -9.63
N GLN A 109 -12.81 3.13 -10.38
CA GLN A 109 -12.98 3.01 -11.82
C GLN A 109 -12.09 4.03 -12.50
N LYS A 110 -11.21 3.54 -13.36
CA LYS A 110 -10.32 4.40 -14.10
C LYS A 110 -11.11 5.11 -15.19
N GLU A 111 -11.01 6.44 -15.22
CA GLU A 111 -11.65 7.21 -16.29
C GLU A 111 -10.86 7.06 -17.58
N GLU A 112 -11.57 6.81 -18.67
CA GLU A 112 -10.97 6.81 -19.98
C GLU A 112 -11.00 8.22 -20.54
N LYS A 113 -9.88 8.67 -21.01
CA LYS A 113 -9.76 9.99 -21.62
C LYS A 113 -9.44 9.88 -23.09
#